data_9f81ef4bbccd99d299862464ee480688
#
_entry.id   9f81ef4bbccd99d299862464ee480688
#
_cell.length_a   1.000
_cell.length_b   1.000
_cell.length_c   1.000
_cell.angle_alpha   90.00
_cell.angle_beta   90.00
_cell.angle_gamma   90.00
#
_symmetry.space_group_name_H-M   'P 1'
#
loop_
_entity.id
_entity.type
_entity.pdbx_description
1 polymer ?
#
loop_
_entity_poly.entity_id
_entity_poly.type
_entity_poly.pdbx_seq_one_letter_code
_entity_poly.pdbx_strand_id
1 'polypeptide(L)'
;MDADVIIVGAGPTGLMLAAELRLAGARPLVLERRPQSRDIAKANGLGGRVLDLLAHRGLLDRLEALGHPGRPPAPRYPFGTVHLDLTDVPEPPLRGMSLPQPQLERVLDERARELGAEIRRGHEVIGVRQDDAAVSAEVRGPQGSYRVAARFLVGCDGPRSRVRDLAGIPFPGTTYPEVNRLGHVTLADSVIQHDDGDLEVPGWGRIAAGFTRTERGVFAFGRRSVGDLMMQTTEAEPAEVDDSDAPMTLAEFQDSVRRVLGTPLPVADATRLSRYGFQARQADRYRHGRILLAGDAAHAFPATGVGLNVGMLDAVNLAWKLAADVHGWAPAGLLDTYHSERHYVGARTMMQTQAQVALRRGQDPAAEALRQVLQELLVDEQPARRLGALIAGADIRYPMPGADRHALTGAWVPDLGLRTDQGTTGVARLMRTARPVLLDLADRPDLRAIAGDWRDRVDIRTAEAADRPADALLIRPDAHIAWAATTDEPGDTAGPALRAALSHWFGAPLTATGPTNS
;
A
#
# COMPACT_ATOMS: atom_id res chain seq x y z
N MET A 1 21.65 8.18 -21.16
CA MET A 1 20.83 8.07 -19.94
C MET A 1 21.38 6.94 -19.10
N ASP A 2 21.56 7.18 -17.81
CA ASP A 2 22.17 6.20 -16.89
C ASP A 2 21.15 5.09 -16.51
N ALA A 3 19.88 5.45 -16.46
CA ALA A 3 18.75 4.56 -16.21
C ALA A 3 17.53 5.00 -17.02
N ASP A 4 16.48 4.19 -17.03
CA ASP A 4 15.19 4.59 -17.60
C ASP A 4 14.36 5.36 -16.56
N VAL A 5 14.44 4.93 -15.27
CA VAL A 5 13.75 5.56 -14.15
C VAL A 5 14.69 5.70 -12.95
N ILE A 6 14.81 6.92 -12.41
CA ILE A 6 15.44 7.16 -11.11
C ILE A 6 14.35 7.04 -10.03
N ILE A 7 14.61 6.24 -8.99
CA ILE A 7 13.74 6.10 -7.81
C ILE A 7 14.47 6.71 -6.61
N VAL A 8 13.86 7.65 -5.92
CA VAL A 8 14.44 8.27 -4.73
C VAL A 8 13.79 7.70 -3.48
N GLY A 9 14.56 6.94 -2.71
CA GLY A 9 14.13 6.24 -1.50
C GLY A 9 14.04 4.71 -1.70
N ALA A 10 14.72 3.95 -0.83
CA ALA A 10 14.72 2.49 -0.77
C ALA A 10 13.85 1.96 0.39
N GLY A 11 12.71 2.59 0.65
CA GLY A 11 11.65 2.06 1.49
C GLY A 11 10.77 1.06 0.71
N PRO A 12 9.73 0.47 1.33
CA PRO A 12 8.89 -0.56 0.70
C PRO A 12 8.32 -0.14 -0.65
N THR A 13 7.83 1.11 -0.79
CA THR A 13 7.29 1.64 -2.05
C THR A 13 8.36 1.69 -3.15
N GLY A 14 9.54 2.24 -2.86
CA GLY A 14 10.60 2.37 -3.85
C GLY A 14 11.21 1.03 -4.26
N LEU A 15 11.37 0.10 -3.32
CA LEU A 15 11.86 -1.26 -3.60
C LEU A 15 10.85 -2.07 -4.41
N MET A 16 9.55 -1.95 -4.10
CA MET A 16 8.48 -2.55 -4.89
C MET A 16 8.46 -2.00 -6.31
N LEU A 17 8.56 -0.66 -6.46
CA LEU A 17 8.63 -0.01 -7.78
C LEU A 17 9.84 -0.50 -8.60
N ALA A 18 10.99 -0.65 -7.96
CA ALA A 18 12.20 -1.15 -8.63
C ALA A 18 12.03 -2.59 -9.13
N ALA A 19 11.43 -3.47 -8.31
CA ALA A 19 11.16 -4.85 -8.70
C ALA A 19 10.14 -4.91 -9.86
N GLU A 20 9.05 -4.15 -9.79
CA GLU A 20 8.01 -4.11 -10.83
C GLU A 20 8.54 -3.56 -12.17
N LEU A 21 9.35 -2.50 -12.14
CA LEU A 21 9.99 -1.97 -13.34
C LEU A 21 10.91 -3.00 -14.00
N ARG A 22 11.66 -3.77 -13.20
CA ARG A 22 12.50 -4.86 -13.73
C ARG A 22 11.68 -5.99 -14.34
N LEU A 23 10.57 -6.37 -13.71
CA LEU A 23 9.64 -7.35 -14.29
C LEU A 23 9.07 -6.86 -15.63
N ALA A 24 8.81 -5.55 -15.75
CA ALA A 24 8.34 -4.92 -16.97
C ALA A 24 9.46 -4.57 -17.98
N GLY A 25 10.73 -4.96 -17.72
CA GLY A 25 11.86 -4.78 -18.65
C GLY A 25 12.52 -3.40 -18.61
N ALA A 26 12.10 -2.47 -17.75
CA ALA A 26 12.74 -1.17 -17.60
C ALA A 26 13.95 -1.24 -16.62
N ARG A 27 14.86 -0.25 -16.72
CA ARG A 27 16.08 -0.17 -15.89
C ARG A 27 15.94 0.90 -14.80
N PRO A 28 15.56 0.54 -13.55
CA PRO A 28 15.55 1.47 -12.44
C PRO A 28 16.94 1.67 -11.83
N LEU A 29 17.19 2.90 -11.33
CA LEU A 29 18.26 3.24 -10.42
C LEU A 29 17.65 3.77 -9.13
N VAL A 30 17.83 3.04 -8.02
CA VAL A 30 17.37 3.46 -6.70
C VAL A 30 18.46 4.23 -5.96
N LEU A 31 18.14 5.43 -5.48
CA LEU A 31 19.03 6.27 -4.69
C LEU A 31 18.46 6.39 -3.27
N GLU A 32 19.20 5.93 -2.28
CA GLU A 32 18.83 5.97 -0.87
C GLU A 32 19.87 6.75 -0.07
N ARG A 33 19.43 7.81 0.64
CA ARG A 33 20.34 8.68 1.43
C ARG A 33 21.03 7.97 2.60
N ARG A 34 20.40 6.93 3.16
CA ARG A 34 21.00 6.15 4.24
C ARG A 34 21.98 5.13 3.72
N PRO A 35 23.14 4.98 4.40
CA PRO A 35 24.12 3.96 4.01
C PRO A 35 23.64 2.54 4.34
N GLN A 36 22.72 2.38 5.29
CA GLN A 36 22.19 1.08 5.74
C GLN A 36 20.67 1.11 5.88
N SER A 37 20.03 -0.05 5.81
CA SER A 37 18.62 -0.22 6.14
C SER A 37 18.36 0.07 7.61
N ARG A 38 17.14 0.47 7.94
CA ARG A 38 16.74 0.64 9.35
C ARG A 38 16.42 -0.70 9.98
N ASP A 39 16.88 -0.91 11.21
CA ASP A 39 16.46 -2.07 12.01
C ASP A 39 15.17 -1.79 12.82
N ILE A 40 14.74 -0.52 12.87
CA ILE A 40 13.56 -0.10 13.63
C ILE A 40 12.33 -0.16 12.72
N ALA A 41 11.37 -1.00 13.09
CA ALA A 41 10.10 -1.13 12.37
C ALA A 41 9.21 0.10 12.60
N LYS A 42 8.85 0.83 11.54
CA LYS A 42 7.79 1.85 11.57
C LYS A 42 6.40 1.23 11.51
N ALA A 43 6.25 0.13 10.80
CA ALA A 43 5.05 -0.68 10.71
C ALA A 43 5.34 -2.14 11.09
N ASN A 44 4.32 -2.83 11.62
CA ASN A 44 4.45 -4.21 12.08
C ASN A 44 3.46 -5.17 11.40
N GLY A 45 2.87 -4.76 10.30
CA GLY A 45 1.93 -5.60 9.58
C GLY A 45 1.57 -5.06 8.22
N LEU A 46 1.05 -5.96 7.41
CA LEU A 46 0.47 -5.73 6.11
C LEU A 46 -1.01 -6.10 6.16
N GLY A 47 -1.84 -5.49 5.32
CA GLY A 47 -3.25 -5.86 5.26
C GLY A 47 -3.96 -5.38 4.00
N GLY A 48 -5.07 -6.04 3.70
CA GLY A 48 -5.88 -5.75 2.54
C GLY A 48 -5.25 -6.19 1.22
N ARG A 49 -5.56 -5.50 0.13
CA ARG A 49 -5.18 -5.86 -1.25
C ARG A 49 -3.68 -6.02 -1.51
N VAL A 50 -2.83 -5.47 -0.64
CA VAL A 50 -1.39 -5.68 -0.78
C VAL A 50 -0.99 -7.15 -0.59
N LEU A 51 -1.72 -7.92 0.22
CA LEU A 51 -1.46 -9.36 0.39
C LEU A 51 -1.78 -10.13 -0.90
N ASP A 52 -2.90 -9.80 -1.55
CA ASP A 52 -3.25 -10.37 -2.85
C ASP A 52 -2.18 -10.03 -3.90
N LEU A 53 -1.71 -8.78 -3.90
CA LEU A 53 -0.62 -8.36 -4.78
C LEU A 53 0.66 -9.16 -4.55
N LEU A 54 1.07 -9.35 -3.30
CA LEU A 54 2.27 -10.12 -2.95
C LEU A 54 2.14 -11.59 -3.37
N ALA A 55 0.92 -12.17 -3.28
CA ALA A 55 0.62 -13.48 -3.85
C ALA A 55 0.76 -13.49 -5.39
N HIS A 56 0.25 -12.45 -6.06
CA HIS A 56 0.39 -12.25 -7.51
C HIS A 56 1.85 -12.12 -7.97
N ARG A 57 2.78 -11.77 -7.09
CA ARG A 57 4.21 -11.67 -7.39
C ARG A 57 5.01 -12.86 -6.85
N GLY A 58 4.34 -13.83 -6.21
CA GLY A 58 4.98 -15.02 -5.63
C GLY A 58 5.85 -14.70 -4.43
N LEU A 59 5.54 -13.62 -3.71
CA LEU A 59 6.28 -13.17 -2.53
C LEU A 59 5.58 -13.51 -1.22
N LEU A 60 4.27 -13.83 -1.26
CA LEU A 60 3.47 -14.01 -0.03
C LEU A 60 4.03 -15.14 0.83
N ASP A 61 4.25 -16.33 0.27
CA ASP A 61 4.74 -17.50 1.01
C ASP A 61 6.10 -17.23 1.69
N ARG A 62 6.99 -16.49 1.00
CA ARG A 62 8.30 -16.10 1.55
C ARG A 62 8.16 -15.13 2.73
N LEU A 63 7.18 -14.23 2.68
CA LEU A 63 6.90 -13.26 3.74
C LEU A 63 6.19 -13.92 4.92
N GLU A 64 5.26 -14.84 4.67
CA GLU A 64 4.59 -15.63 5.69
C GLU A 64 5.56 -16.50 6.49
N ALA A 65 6.56 -17.08 5.82
CA ALA A 65 7.63 -17.85 6.48
C ALA A 65 8.51 -17.01 7.43
N LEU A 66 8.58 -15.69 7.20
CA LEU A 66 9.31 -14.74 8.06
C LEU A 66 8.42 -14.12 9.14
N GLY A 67 7.10 -14.16 8.97
CA GLY A 67 6.14 -13.72 9.96
C GLY A 67 6.15 -14.63 11.20
N HIS A 68 5.30 -14.33 12.15
CA HIS A 68 5.12 -15.18 13.32
C HIS A 68 4.17 -16.33 12.94
N PRO A 69 4.67 -17.55 12.67
CA PRO A 69 3.80 -18.67 12.34
C PRO A 69 2.89 -18.99 13.54
N GLY A 70 1.60 -19.14 13.28
CA GLY A 70 0.65 -19.67 14.27
C GLY A 70 -0.33 -18.68 14.90
N ARG A 71 -0.28 -17.39 14.55
CA ARG A 71 -1.34 -16.47 14.96
C ARG A 71 -1.78 -15.63 13.76
N PRO A 72 -2.88 -15.99 13.08
CA PRO A 72 -3.51 -15.07 12.15
C PRO A 72 -3.79 -13.76 12.91
N PRO A 73 -3.63 -12.60 12.29
CA PRO A 73 -4.06 -11.34 12.89
C PRO A 73 -5.50 -11.56 13.37
N ALA A 74 -5.78 -11.11 14.59
CA ALA A 74 -7.13 -11.23 15.12
C ALA A 74 -8.08 -10.63 14.09
N PRO A 75 -9.20 -11.28 13.76
CA PRO A 75 -10.19 -10.76 12.82
C PRO A 75 -10.89 -9.49 13.34
N ARG A 76 -10.37 -8.95 14.41
CA ARG A 76 -10.78 -7.72 15.09
C ARG A 76 -9.84 -6.59 14.72
N TYR A 77 -10.40 -5.53 14.15
CA TYR A 77 -9.67 -4.34 13.74
C TYR A 77 -10.21 -3.11 14.48
N PRO A 78 -9.35 -2.32 15.17
CA PRO A 78 -9.78 -1.09 15.81
C PRO A 78 -9.99 0.00 14.76
N PHE A 79 -11.23 0.35 14.47
CA PHE A 79 -11.55 1.52 13.64
C PHE A 79 -11.72 2.76 14.53
N GLY A 80 -10.63 3.48 14.74
CA GLY A 80 -10.56 4.52 15.77
C GLY A 80 -10.58 3.90 17.17
N THR A 81 -11.73 3.95 17.83
CA THR A 81 -12.00 3.30 19.12
C THR A 81 -13.22 2.38 19.08
N VAL A 82 -13.78 2.19 17.89
CA VAL A 82 -14.84 1.23 17.63
C VAL A 82 -14.21 -0.07 17.16
N HIS A 83 -14.75 -1.21 17.55
CA HIS A 83 -14.22 -2.53 17.21
C HIS A 83 -14.97 -3.12 16.02
N LEU A 84 -14.26 -3.36 14.93
CA LEU A 84 -14.73 -4.15 13.81
C LEU A 84 -14.34 -5.60 14.07
N ASP A 85 -15.33 -6.50 14.22
CA ASP A 85 -15.14 -7.94 14.34
C ASP A 85 -15.58 -8.62 13.03
N LEU A 86 -14.65 -9.34 12.40
CA LEU A 86 -14.87 -10.08 11.15
C LEU A 86 -14.74 -11.59 11.35
N THR A 87 -14.78 -12.06 12.60
CA THR A 87 -14.56 -13.48 12.94
C THR A 87 -15.57 -14.39 12.23
N ASP A 88 -16.84 -14.01 12.26
CA ASP A 88 -17.94 -14.81 11.71
C ASP A 88 -18.31 -14.38 10.27
N VAL A 89 -17.57 -13.46 9.67
CA VAL A 89 -17.82 -13.01 8.30
C VAL A 89 -17.15 -13.98 7.31
N PRO A 90 -17.92 -14.70 6.49
CA PRO A 90 -17.35 -15.58 5.46
C PRO A 90 -16.48 -14.79 4.50
N GLU A 91 -15.28 -15.30 4.17
CA GLU A 91 -14.33 -14.65 3.28
C GLU A 91 -14.15 -13.14 3.59
N PRO A 92 -13.63 -12.80 4.78
CA PRO A 92 -13.55 -11.42 5.22
C PRO A 92 -12.72 -10.57 4.24
N PRO A 93 -13.20 -9.38 3.85
CA PRO A 93 -12.50 -8.54 2.87
C PRO A 93 -11.19 -7.97 3.41
N LEU A 94 -11.04 -7.91 4.73
CA LEU A 94 -9.84 -7.45 5.40
C LEU A 94 -9.08 -8.64 5.99
N ARG A 95 -7.95 -8.94 5.36
CA ARG A 95 -6.95 -9.89 5.89
C ARG A 95 -5.72 -9.12 6.29
N GLY A 96 -4.98 -9.63 7.26
CA GLY A 96 -3.75 -9.01 7.74
C GLY A 96 -2.65 -10.05 7.95
N MET A 97 -1.42 -9.59 7.97
CA MET A 97 -0.22 -10.38 8.28
C MET A 97 0.68 -9.59 9.22
N SER A 98 1.09 -10.18 10.33
CA SER A 98 2.08 -9.58 11.23
C SER A 98 3.47 -9.78 10.64
N LEU A 99 4.10 -8.67 10.20
CA LEU A 99 5.44 -8.66 9.62
C LEU A 99 6.12 -7.34 9.94
N PRO A 100 7.24 -7.31 10.66
CA PRO A 100 8.01 -6.10 10.87
C PRO A 100 8.53 -5.52 9.55
N GLN A 101 8.39 -4.20 9.36
CA GLN A 101 8.80 -3.51 8.13
C GLN A 101 10.25 -3.83 7.69
N PRO A 102 11.28 -3.94 8.56
CA PRO A 102 12.63 -4.30 8.12
C PRO A 102 12.73 -5.66 7.44
N GLN A 103 11.90 -6.63 7.83
CA GLN A 103 11.83 -7.94 7.16
C GLN A 103 11.22 -7.82 5.77
N LEU A 104 10.15 -7.04 5.62
CA LEU A 104 9.57 -6.73 4.31
C LEU A 104 10.59 -6.03 3.40
N GLU A 105 11.26 -4.97 3.91
CA GLU A 105 12.26 -4.22 3.14
C GLU A 105 13.41 -5.13 2.68
N ARG A 106 13.86 -6.05 3.52
CA ARG A 106 14.90 -7.02 3.15
C ARG A 106 14.44 -7.90 1.98
N VAL A 107 13.25 -8.49 2.05
CA VAL A 107 12.71 -9.34 0.98
C VAL A 107 12.53 -8.56 -0.33
N LEU A 108 12.05 -7.32 -0.25
CA LEU A 108 11.89 -6.47 -1.43
C LEU A 108 13.23 -6.01 -2.01
N ASP A 109 14.24 -5.69 -1.18
CA ASP A 109 15.61 -5.33 -1.63
C ASP A 109 16.26 -6.53 -2.34
N GLU A 110 16.21 -7.72 -1.74
CA GLU A 110 16.69 -8.94 -2.34
C GLU A 110 16.00 -9.21 -3.67
N ARG A 111 14.66 -9.12 -3.71
CA ARG A 111 13.89 -9.32 -4.94
C ARG A 111 14.23 -8.33 -6.03
N ALA A 112 14.36 -7.05 -5.71
CA ALA A 112 14.73 -6.02 -6.68
C ALA A 112 16.13 -6.30 -7.27
N ARG A 113 17.11 -6.72 -6.43
CA ARG A 113 18.46 -7.08 -6.88
C ARG A 113 18.48 -8.37 -7.69
N GLU A 114 17.73 -9.40 -7.29
CA GLU A 114 17.57 -10.65 -8.06
C GLU A 114 17.08 -10.37 -9.48
N LEU A 115 16.21 -9.39 -9.63
CA LEU A 115 15.70 -8.94 -10.92
C LEU A 115 16.65 -7.97 -11.67
N GLY A 116 17.78 -7.59 -11.06
CA GLY A 116 18.81 -6.74 -11.66
C GLY A 116 18.58 -5.23 -11.50
N ALA A 117 17.86 -4.79 -10.45
CA ALA A 117 17.78 -3.37 -10.11
C ALA A 117 19.09 -2.89 -9.46
N GLU A 118 19.56 -1.70 -9.86
CA GLU A 118 20.68 -1.04 -9.21
C GLU A 118 20.17 -0.21 -8.01
N ILE A 119 20.74 -0.49 -6.82
CA ILE A 119 20.39 0.21 -5.57
C ILE A 119 21.65 0.79 -4.95
N ARG A 120 21.74 2.13 -4.90
CA ARG A 120 22.85 2.89 -4.30
C ARG A 120 22.41 3.46 -2.95
N ARG A 121 23.00 2.96 -1.87
CA ARG A 121 22.80 3.46 -0.51
C ARG A 121 23.90 4.45 -0.13
N GLY A 122 23.58 5.44 0.74
CA GLY A 122 24.47 6.56 1.06
C GLY A 122 24.49 7.62 -0.04
N HIS A 123 23.49 7.67 -0.92
CA HIS A 123 23.38 8.58 -2.03
C HIS A 123 22.12 9.46 -1.90
N GLU A 124 22.32 10.73 -1.60
CA GLU A 124 21.25 11.71 -1.36
C GLU A 124 20.98 12.57 -2.59
N VAL A 125 19.75 12.63 -3.05
CA VAL A 125 19.32 13.58 -4.09
C VAL A 125 19.20 14.97 -3.46
N ILE A 126 19.99 15.92 -3.99
CA ILE A 126 20.07 17.30 -3.49
C ILE A 126 19.48 18.31 -4.47
N GLY A 127 19.28 17.96 -5.72
CA GLY A 127 18.67 18.78 -6.74
C GLY A 127 18.03 17.95 -7.85
N VAL A 128 16.99 18.49 -8.49
CA VAL A 128 16.31 17.86 -9.63
C VAL A 128 16.05 18.91 -10.69
N ARG A 129 16.25 18.54 -11.96
CA ARG A 129 15.91 19.36 -13.13
C ARG A 129 15.28 18.46 -14.19
N GLN A 130 14.34 19.01 -14.95
CA GLN A 130 13.72 18.29 -16.08
C GLN A 130 13.58 19.21 -17.30
N ASP A 131 13.55 18.59 -18.46
CA ASP A 131 13.14 19.15 -19.73
C ASP A 131 12.16 18.21 -20.45
N ASP A 132 11.86 18.47 -21.71
CA ASP A 132 10.91 17.65 -22.49
C ASP A 132 11.42 16.23 -22.78
N ALA A 133 12.73 15.98 -22.69
CA ALA A 133 13.33 14.69 -23.04
C ALA A 133 13.74 13.87 -21.82
N ALA A 134 14.16 14.51 -20.72
CA ALA A 134 14.79 13.83 -19.60
C ALA A 134 14.57 14.54 -18.26
N VAL A 135 14.87 13.82 -17.18
CA VAL A 135 15.04 14.37 -15.84
C VAL A 135 16.45 14.05 -15.36
N SER A 136 17.09 15.00 -14.69
CA SER A 136 18.41 14.82 -14.07
C SER A 136 18.34 15.09 -12.57
N ALA A 137 19.01 14.24 -11.79
CA ALA A 137 19.18 14.40 -10.35
C ALA A 137 20.64 14.75 -10.04
N GLU A 138 20.84 15.75 -9.19
CA GLU A 138 22.12 16.02 -8.55
C GLU A 138 22.18 15.20 -7.25
N VAL A 139 23.22 14.40 -7.11
CA VAL A 139 23.34 13.40 -6.04
C VAL A 139 24.61 13.64 -5.25
N ARG A 140 24.50 13.66 -3.92
CA ARG A 140 25.64 13.63 -3.01
C ARG A 140 25.89 12.18 -2.58
N GLY A 141 26.98 11.61 -3.01
CA GLY A 141 27.42 10.27 -2.63
C GLY A 141 28.67 10.28 -1.72
N PRO A 142 29.14 9.11 -1.29
CA PRO A 142 30.32 8.98 -0.42
C PRO A 142 31.61 9.54 -1.03
N GLN A 143 31.69 9.57 -2.37
CA GLN A 143 32.87 10.02 -3.11
C GLN A 143 32.73 11.45 -3.68
N GLY A 144 31.69 12.20 -3.27
CA GLY A 144 31.39 13.53 -3.75
C GLY A 144 30.08 13.63 -4.52
N SER A 145 29.82 14.83 -5.07
CA SER A 145 28.59 15.09 -5.83
C SER A 145 28.77 14.69 -7.30
N TYR A 146 27.70 14.14 -7.88
CA TYR A 146 27.63 13.76 -9.28
C TYR A 146 26.21 13.94 -9.84
N ARG A 147 26.02 13.77 -11.14
CA ARG A 147 24.70 13.82 -11.78
C ARG A 147 24.35 12.49 -12.42
N VAL A 148 23.06 12.18 -12.38
CA VAL A 148 22.46 11.05 -13.12
C VAL A 148 21.25 11.55 -13.90
N ALA A 149 21.01 10.95 -15.06
CA ALA A 149 19.91 11.33 -15.95
C ALA A 149 19.08 10.09 -16.33
N ALA A 150 17.75 10.26 -16.39
CA ALA A 150 16.80 9.23 -16.79
C ALA A 150 15.61 9.84 -17.55
N ARG A 151 14.72 8.99 -18.07
CA ARG A 151 13.47 9.46 -18.68
C ARG A 151 12.49 9.96 -17.62
N PHE A 152 12.45 9.32 -16.46
CA PHE A 152 11.57 9.65 -15.36
C PHE A 152 12.29 9.61 -14.00
N LEU A 153 11.74 10.35 -13.03
CA LEU A 153 12.16 10.30 -11.64
C LEU A 153 10.93 10.12 -10.76
N VAL A 154 10.98 9.17 -9.82
CA VAL A 154 9.90 8.90 -8.87
C VAL A 154 10.38 9.13 -7.44
N GLY A 155 9.73 10.07 -6.74
CA GLY A 155 9.92 10.31 -5.31
C GLY A 155 9.17 9.26 -4.48
N CYS A 156 9.92 8.39 -3.81
CA CYS A 156 9.48 7.42 -2.81
C CYS A 156 10.16 7.68 -1.46
N ASP A 157 10.53 8.94 -1.20
CA ASP A 157 11.43 9.40 -0.13
C ASP A 157 10.69 9.76 1.17
N GLY A 158 9.43 9.37 1.27
CA GLY A 158 8.66 9.44 2.50
C GLY A 158 7.91 10.77 2.72
N PRO A 159 7.27 10.97 3.89
CA PRO A 159 6.36 12.10 4.10
C PRO A 159 7.05 13.48 4.04
N ARG A 160 8.36 13.54 4.35
CA ARG A 160 9.21 14.72 4.18
C ARG A 160 9.96 14.68 2.85
N SER A 161 9.22 14.42 1.76
CA SER A 161 9.78 14.22 0.42
C SER A 161 10.50 15.47 -0.09
N ARG A 162 11.81 15.33 -0.29
CA ARG A 162 12.62 16.34 -0.95
C ARG A 162 12.30 16.44 -2.44
N VAL A 163 11.95 15.31 -3.07
CA VAL A 163 11.56 15.30 -4.49
C VAL A 163 10.30 16.13 -4.70
N ARG A 164 9.29 15.98 -3.85
CA ARG A 164 8.05 16.79 -3.88
C ARG A 164 8.37 18.28 -3.79
N ASP A 165 9.21 18.66 -2.82
CA ASP A 165 9.57 20.06 -2.57
C ASP A 165 10.39 20.63 -3.74
N LEU A 166 11.37 19.89 -4.27
CA LEU A 166 12.17 20.28 -5.44
C LEU A 166 11.33 20.38 -6.72
N ALA A 167 10.27 19.59 -6.85
CA ALA A 167 9.33 19.65 -7.97
C ALA A 167 8.27 20.75 -7.82
N GLY A 168 8.22 21.47 -6.69
CA GLY A 168 7.22 22.49 -6.41
C GLY A 168 5.79 21.94 -6.37
N ILE A 169 5.60 20.70 -5.89
CA ILE A 169 4.28 20.09 -5.78
C ILE A 169 3.70 20.41 -4.40
N PRO A 170 2.55 21.12 -4.32
CA PRO A 170 1.91 21.42 -3.05
C PRO A 170 1.47 20.16 -2.29
N PHE A 171 1.52 20.25 -0.96
CA PHE A 171 1.14 19.15 -0.06
C PHE A 171 0.14 19.63 0.99
N PRO A 172 -1.07 20.03 0.56
CA PRO A 172 -2.10 20.55 1.46
C PRO A 172 -2.60 19.47 2.42
N GLY A 173 -3.21 19.92 3.52
CA GLY A 173 -3.84 19.06 4.52
C GLY A 173 -3.64 19.56 5.93
N THR A 174 -3.85 18.66 6.90
CA THR A 174 -3.86 18.96 8.33
C THR A 174 -2.72 18.23 9.03
N THR A 175 -2.02 18.94 9.92
CA THR A 175 -1.19 18.33 10.96
C THR A 175 -1.97 18.41 12.26
N TYR A 176 -2.19 17.28 12.90
CA TYR A 176 -2.88 17.22 14.18
C TYR A 176 -1.91 17.61 15.32
N PRO A 177 -2.41 18.32 16.34
CA PRO A 177 -1.53 18.82 17.41
C PRO A 177 -1.11 17.75 18.43
N GLU A 178 -1.59 16.51 18.26
CA GLU A 178 -1.26 15.44 19.19
C GLU A 178 0.06 14.77 18.85
N VAL A 179 0.82 14.46 19.89
CA VAL A 179 2.01 13.60 19.83
C VAL A 179 1.66 12.22 20.36
N ASN A 180 1.97 11.22 19.54
CA ASN A 180 1.85 9.82 19.91
C ASN A 180 3.23 9.30 20.30
N ARG A 181 3.31 8.63 21.47
CA ARG A 181 4.49 7.92 21.91
C ARG A 181 4.17 6.44 22.02
N LEU A 182 4.93 5.61 21.37
CA LEU A 182 4.75 4.17 21.31
C LEU A 182 5.99 3.48 21.86
N GLY A 183 5.77 2.54 22.78
CA GLY A 183 6.80 1.67 23.36
C GLY A 183 6.44 0.20 23.20
N HIS A 184 7.43 -0.62 22.86
CA HIS A 184 7.39 -2.07 23.11
C HIS A 184 8.13 -2.27 24.41
N VAL A 185 7.41 -2.67 25.46
CA VAL A 185 7.89 -2.60 26.83
C VAL A 185 7.73 -3.91 27.58
N THR A 186 8.61 -4.11 28.53
CA THR A 186 8.48 -5.10 29.59
C THR A 186 8.09 -4.37 30.88
N LEU A 187 7.07 -4.86 31.56
CA LEU A 187 6.63 -4.30 32.84
C LEU A 187 7.45 -4.88 34.00
N ALA A 188 7.53 -4.10 35.06
CA ALA A 188 8.09 -4.58 36.34
C ALA A 188 7.14 -5.63 36.97
N ASP A 189 7.69 -6.52 37.77
CA ASP A 189 6.96 -7.60 38.45
C ASP A 189 5.82 -7.12 39.38
N SER A 190 5.83 -5.85 39.73
CA SER A 190 4.76 -5.22 40.52
C SER A 190 3.47 -4.99 39.78
N VAL A 191 3.47 -5.12 38.43
CA VAL A 191 2.26 -5.02 37.59
C VAL A 191 1.74 -6.41 37.28
N ILE A 192 0.51 -6.69 37.68
CA ILE A 192 -0.11 -7.98 37.43
C ILE A 192 -0.75 -7.95 36.04
N GLN A 193 -0.44 -8.95 35.23
CA GLN A 193 -1.05 -9.16 33.92
C GLN A 193 -2.09 -10.27 34.02
N HIS A 194 -3.36 -9.93 33.78
CA HIS A 194 -4.47 -10.88 33.80
C HIS A 194 -4.57 -11.68 32.48
N ASP A 195 -5.24 -12.83 32.51
CA ASP A 195 -5.40 -13.72 31.34
C ASP A 195 -6.24 -13.07 30.22
N ASP A 196 -7.17 -12.19 30.56
CA ASP A 196 -7.99 -11.41 29.61
C ASP A 196 -7.19 -10.25 28.95
N GLY A 197 -5.95 -10.03 29.38
CA GLY A 197 -5.05 -9.03 28.84
C GLY A 197 -5.02 -7.72 29.63
N ASP A 198 -5.87 -7.57 30.65
CA ASP A 198 -5.90 -6.40 31.52
C ASP A 198 -4.64 -6.30 32.39
N LEU A 199 -4.36 -5.11 32.87
CA LEU A 199 -3.26 -4.82 33.79
C LEU A 199 -3.80 -4.34 35.14
N GLU A 200 -3.26 -4.89 36.24
CA GLU A 200 -3.43 -4.33 37.58
C GLU A 200 -2.21 -3.48 37.91
N VAL A 201 -2.41 -2.17 38.01
CA VAL A 201 -1.31 -1.19 38.17
C VAL A 201 -1.33 -0.63 39.60
N PRO A 202 -0.23 -0.70 40.36
CA PRO A 202 -0.15 -0.14 41.69
C PRO A 202 -0.53 1.34 41.69
N GLY A 203 -1.49 1.70 42.57
CA GLY A 203 -1.97 3.09 42.72
C GLY A 203 -3.00 3.56 41.67
N TRP A 204 -3.31 2.75 40.70
CA TRP A 204 -4.39 3.00 39.72
C TRP A 204 -5.52 1.98 39.85
N GLY A 205 -5.19 0.70 40.00
CA GLY A 205 -6.09 -0.42 39.91
C GLY A 205 -6.07 -1.10 38.54
N ARG A 206 -7.18 -1.72 38.15
CA ARG A 206 -7.30 -2.48 36.91
C ARG A 206 -7.53 -1.56 35.71
N ILE A 207 -6.72 -1.74 34.66
CA ILE A 207 -6.84 -1.07 33.37
C ILE A 207 -7.17 -2.12 32.31
N ALA A 208 -8.27 -1.93 31.60
CA ALA A 208 -8.66 -2.81 30.51
C ALA A 208 -7.70 -2.70 29.31
N ALA A 209 -7.42 -3.82 28.68
CA ALA A 209 -6.67 -3.84 27.42
C ALA A 209 -7.39 -3.02 26.34
N GLY A 210 -6.63 -2.37 25.46
CA GLY A 210 -7.15 -1.47 24.43
C GLY A 210 -6.95 0.00 24.78
N PHE A 211 -7.98 0.83 24.71
CA PHE A 211 -7.89 2.28 24.84
C PHE A 211 -8.51 2.76 26.16
N THR A 212 -7.70 3.41 26.99
CA THR A 212 -8.15 4.15 28.19
C THR A 212 -8.05 5.63 27.92
N ARG A 213 -9.17 6.36 28.06
CA ARG A 213 -9.22 7.81 27.91
C ARG A 213 -9.15 8.50 29.27
N THR A 214 -8.43 9.60 29.32
CA THR A 214 -8.36 10.49 30.46
C THR A 214 -8.56 11.94 29.99
N GLU A 215 -8.75 12.88 30.89
CA GLU A 215 -8.78 14.30 30.57
C GLU A 215 -7.47 14.82 29.96
N ARG A 216 -6.35 14.10 30.15
CA ARG A 216 -5.00 14.49 29.73
C ARG A 216 -4.57 13.83 28.41
N GLY A 217 -5.31 12.85 27.92
CA GLY A 217 -4.96 12.15 26.69
C GLY A 217 -5.52 10.74 26.62
N VAL A 218 -4.91 9.93 25.77
CA VAL A 218 -5.30 8.54 25.55
C VAL A 218 -4.10 7.65 25.87
N PHE A 219 -4.33 6.64 26.69
CA PHE A 219 -3.42 5.53 26.91
C PHE A 219 -3.99 4.29 26.21
N ALA A 220 -3.15 3.56 25.51
CA ALA A 220 -3.54 2.31 24.88
C ALA A 220 -2.46 1.26 25.08
N PHE A 221 -2.87 0.02 25.26
CA PHE A 221 -1.95 -1.10 25.28
C PHE A 221 -2.58 -2.39 24.78
N GLY A 222 -1.71 -3.30 24.33
CA GLY A 222 -2.11 -4.62 23.88
C GLY A 222 -0.93 -5.58 23.89
N ARG A 223 -1.21 -6.87 24.14
CA ARG A 223 -0.21 -7.93 24.14
C ARG A 223 0.09 -8.38 22.71
N ARG A 224 1.36 -8.43 22.34
CA ARG A 224 1.82 -8.99 21.05
C ARG A 224 2.23 -10.45 21.20
N SER A 225 2.96 -10.76 22.26
CA SER A 225 3.38 -12.10 22.65
C SER A 225 3.54 -12.17 24.16
N VAL A 226 3.86 -13.34 24.70
CA VAL A 226 4.17 -13.46 26.12
C VAL A 226 5.39 -12.59 26.45
N GLY A 227 5.21 -11.64 27.36
CA GLY A 227 6.26 -10.73 27.80
C GLY A 227 6.51 -9.51 26.91
N ASP A 228 5.84 -9.36 25.76
CA ASP A 228 5.96 -8.19 24.85
C ASP A 228 4.63 -7.42 24.80
N LEU A 229 4.61 -6.25 25.42
CA LEU A 229 3.49 -5.33 25.45
C LEU A 229 3.76 -4.14 24.55
N MET A 230 2.84 -3.85 23.65
CA MET A 230 2.81 -2.59 22.94
C MET A 230 1.99 -1.59 23.74
N MET A 231 2.57 -0.46 24.10
CA MET A 231 1.90 0.64 24.78
C MET A 231 2.01 1.91 23.97
N GLN A 232 0.97 2.73 24.05
CA GLN A 232 0.92 4.01 23.36
C GLN A 232 0.28 5.06 24.25
N THR A 233 0.83 6.27 24.22
CA THR A 233 0.16 7.48 24.72
C THR A 233 -0.13 8.42 23.56
N THR A 234 -1.19 9.22 23.69
CA THR A 234 -1.52 10.33 22.80
C THR A 234 -1.82 11.54 23.67
N GLU A 235 -1.04 12.60 23.50
CA GLU A 235 -1.15 13.85 24.27
C GLU A 235 -1.27 15.04 23.32
N ALA A 236 -2.08 16.04 23.69
CA ALA A 236 -2.04 17.34 23.03
C ALA A 236 -0.77 18.08 23.48
N GLU A 237 0.10 18.38 22.54
CA GLU A 237 1.32 19.16 22.79
C GLU A 237 1.37 20.36 21.84
N PRO A 238 2.07 21.46 22.21
CA PRO A 238 2.32 22.57 21.29
C PRO A 238 2.98 22.07 20.00
N ALA A 239 2.61 22.65 18.86
CA ALA A 239 3.03 22.25 17.52
C ALA A 239 4.57 22.26 17.29
N GLU A 240 5.34 22.72 18.24
CA GLU A 240 6.81 22.77 18.21
C GLU A 240 7.51 21.48 18.69
N VAL A 241 6.77 20.47 19.12
CA VAL A 241 7.40 19.15 19.31
C VAL A 241 7.72 18.60 17.93
N ASP A 242 8.80 19.13 17.40
CA ASP A 242 9.46 18.68 16.23
C ASP A 242 9.58 17.15 16.30
N ASP A 243 9.17 16.52 15.25
CA ASP A 243 9.46 15.12 14.92
C ASP A 243 11.00 15.03 14.75
N SER A 244 11.71 15.40 15.83
CA SER A 244 13.16 15.45 15.86
C SER A 244 13.66 14.03 15.55
N ASP A 245 14.66 13.92 14.69
CA ASP A 245 15.35 12.64 14.45
C ASP A 245 16.04 12.11 15.75
N ALA A 246 15.90 12.82 16.87
CA ALA A 246 16.39 12.40 18.16
C ALA A 246 15.64 11.17 18.67
N PRO A 247 16.36 10.12 19.07
CA PRO A 247 15.73 8.92 19.62
C PRO A 247 14.90 9.26 20.86
N MET A 248 13.68 8.72 20.93
CA MET A 248 12.86 8.80 22.15
C MET A 248 13.49 7.96 23.25
N THR A 249 13.57 8.51 24.46
CA THR A 249 14.10 7.79 25.62
C THR A 249 13.02 7.07 26.42
N LEU A 250 13.40 6.05 27.21
CA LEU A 250 12.48 5.37 28.11
C LEU A 250 11.89 6.34 29.15
N ALA A 251 12.71 7.26 29.68
CA ALA A 251 12.25 8.28 30.62
C ALA A 251 11.16 9.18 30.01
N GLU A 252 11.34 9.63 28.76
CA GLU A 252 10.31 10.41 28.05
C GLU A 252 9.00 9.62 27.91
N PHE A 253 9.08 8.33 27.60
CA PHE A 253 7.90 7.48 27.50
C PHE A 253 7.19 7.29 28.84
N GLN A 254 7.95 6.98 29.91
CA GLN A 254 7.42 6.85 31.27
C GLN A 254 6.77 8.15 31.78
N ASP A 255 7.38 9.29 31.47
CA ASP A 255 6.82 10.61 31.81
C ASP A 255 5.51 10.88 31.07
N SER A 256 5.40 10.52 29.81
CA SER A 256 4.16 10.61 29.04
C SER A 256 3.07 9.71 29.62
N VAL A 257 3.38 8.47 29.93
CA VAL A 257 2.44 7.53 30.58
C VAL A 257 1.96 8.11 31.92
N ARG A 258 2.87 8.64 32.74
CA ARG A 258 2.53 9.26 34.03
C ARG A 258 1.63 10.50 33.86
N ARG A 259 1.89 11.34 32.84
CA ARG A 259 1.02 12.50 32.57
C ARG A 259 -0.38 12.06 32.17
N VAL A 260 -0.49 11.10 31.25
CA VAL A 260 -1.79 10.63 30.75
C VAL A 260 -2.59 9.87 31.81
N LEU A 261 -1.98 8.90 32.49
CA LEU A 261 -2.66 8.10 33.51
C LEU A 261 -2.80 8.83 34.86
N GLY A 262 -1.93 9.82 35.15
CA GLY A 262 -1.87 10.48 36.45
C GLY A 262 -1.10 9.68 37.52
N THR A 263 -0.56 8.52 37.18
CA THR A 263 0.24 7.65 38.03
C THR A 263 1.40 7.04 37.22
N PRO A 264 2.55 6.76 37.85
CA PRO A 264 3.61 6.06 37.14
C PRO A 264 3.22 4.61 36.87
N LEU A 265 3.48 4.16 35.65
CA LEU A 265 3.43 2.73 35.30
C LEU A 265 4.86 2.18 35.39
N PRO A 266 5.09 1.14 36.19
CA PRO A 266 6.42 0.56 36.35
C PRO A 266 6.84 -0.20 35.08
N VAL A 267 7.49 0.48 34.14
CA VAL A 267 8.13 -0.10 32.94
C VAL A 267 9.57 -0.43 33.28
N ALA A 268 9.94 -1.70 33.16
CA ALA A 268 11.29 -2.17 33.48
C ALA A 268 12.27 -1.91 32.33
N ASP A 269 11.85 -2.19 31.08
CA ASP A 269 12.69 -2.03 29.88
C ASP A 269 11.83 -1.75 28.64
N ALA A 270 12.47 -1.29 27.57
CA ALA A 270 11.85 -1.05 26.29
C ALA A 270 12.74 -1.50 25.12
N THR A 271 12.24 -2.38 24.29
CA THR A 271 12.94 -2.86 23.09
C THR A 271 12.76 -1.92 21.90
N ARG A 272 11.71 -1.09 21.92
CA ARG A 272 11.42 -0.10 20.89
C ARG A 272 10.71 1.10 21.48
N LEU A 273 11.16 2.28 21.10
CA LEU A 273 10.53 3.54 21.43
C LEU A 273 10.39 4.39 20.17
N SER A 274 9.24 5.00 19.95
CA SER A 274 9.01 5.90 18.81
C SER A 274 8.01 7.00 19.15
N ARG A 275 8.27 8.19 18.60
CA ARG A 275 7.40 9.36 18.69
C ARG A 275 6.96 9.77 17.30
N TYR A 276 5.68 10.10 17.14
CA TYR A 276 5.14 10.54 15.86
C TYR A 276 3.88 11.39 16.03
N GLY A 277 3.66 12.31 15.10
CA GLY A 277 2.43 13.07 14.97
C GLY A 277 1.51 12.48 13.89
N PHE A 278 0.22 12.81 13.95
CA PHE A 278 -0.70 12.50 12.87
C PHE A 278 -0.68 13.61 11.82
N GLN A 279 -0.54 13.21 10.58
CA GLN A 279 -0.69 14.09 9.43
C GLN A 279 -1.72 13.50 8.47
N ALA A 280 -2.59 14.36 7.95
CA ALA A 280 -3.56 14.04 6.92
C ALA A 280 -3.29 14.99 5.75
N ARG A 281 -2.36 14.62 4.86
CA ARG A 281 -1.91 15.44 3.74
C ARG A 281 -1.85 14.64 2.45
N GLN A 282 -2.22 15.28 1.35
CA GLN A 282 -2.13 14.65 0.03
C GLN A 282 -1.59 15.66 -0.97
N ALA A 283 -0.65 15.24 -1.83
CA ALA A 283 -0.12 16.06 -2.89
C ALA A 283 -1.22 16.40 -3.91
N ASP A 284 -1.31 17.66 -4.34
CA ASP A 284 -2.31 18.11 -5.31
C ASP A 284 -2.23 17.34 -6.62
N ARG A 285 -1.02 16.87 -6.95
CA ARG A 285 -0.75 16.06 -8.15
C ARG A 285 0.35 15.05 -7.85
N TYR A 286 0.20 13.85 -8.42
CA TYR A 286 1.20 12.77 -8.30
C TYR A 286 2.19 12.77 -9.47
N ARG A 287 2.00 13.66 -10.43
CA ARG A 287 2.86 13.84 -11.60
C ARG A 287 3.07 15.32 -11.90
N HIS A 288 4.33 15.69 -12.18
CA HIS A 288 4.72 16.99 -12.73
C HIS A 288 5.75 16.77 -13.83
N GLY A 289 5.28 16.72 -15.08
CA GLY A 289 6.12 16.37 -16.22
C GLY A 289 6.68 14.95 -16.12
N ARG A 290 8.00 14.83 -15.95
CA ARG A 290 8.74 13.57 -15.79
C ARG A 290 9.03 13.19 -14.35
N ILE A 291 8.58 14.00 -13.40
CA ILE A 291 8.71 13.76 -11.96
C ILE A 291 7.37 13.24 -11.43
N LEU A 292 7.41 12.11 -10.72
CA LEU A 292 6.24 11.49 -10.11
C LEU A 292 6.47 11.25 -8.61
N LEU A 293 5.41 11.08 -7.85
CA LEU A 293 5.44 10.78 -6.43
C LEU A 293 4.67 9.50 -6.14
N ALA A 294 5.14 8.68 -5.20
CA ALA A 294 4.46 7.45 -4.75
C ALA A 294 4.64 7.24 -3.25
N GLY A 295 3.66 6.60 -2.62
CA GLY A 295 3.65 6.34 -1.18
C GLY A 295 3.58 7.62 -0.35
N ASP A 296 4.25 7.64 0.79
CA ASP A 296 4.20 8.76 1.74
C ASP A 296 4.71 10.09 1.15
N ALA A 297 5.45 10.07 0.04
CA ALA A 297 5.81 11.28 -0.69
C ALA A 297 4.59 11.94 -1.36
N ALA A 298 3.61 11.14 -1.78
CA ALA A 298 2.36 11.58 -2.40
C ALA A 298 1.23 11.79 -1.38
N HIS A 299 1.22 11.04 -0.27
CA HIS A 299 0.17 11.08 0.74
C HIS A 299 0.68 10.66 2.12
N ALA A 300 0.40 11.45 3.13
CA ALA A 300 0.66 11.12 4.53
C ALA A 300 -0.68 10.90 5.24
N PHE A 301 -0.98 9.64 5.55
CA PHE A 301 -2.19 9.29 6.28
C PHE A 301 -1.93 9.34 7.79
N PRO A 302 -2.94 9.68 8.60
CA PRO A 302 -2.85 9.43 10.04
C PRO A 302 -2.45 7.97 10.31
N ALA A 303 -1.56 7.75 11.27
CA ALA A 303 -0.92 6.44 11.51
C ALA A 303 -1.92 5.37 11.96
N THR A 304 -2.60 4.75 11.00
CA THR A 304 -3.57 3.67 11.16
C THR A 304 -3.10 2.36 10.53
N GLY A 305 -1.83 2.31 10.07
CA GLY A 305 -1.23 1.10 9.48
C GLY A 305 -1.48 0.89 7.99
N VAL A 306 -2.18 1.81 7.30
CA VAL A 306 -2.55 1.63 5.88
C VAL A 306 -1.54 2.23 4.88
N GLY A 307 -0.74 3.22 5.28
CA GLY A 307 0.12 4.00 4.36
C GLY A 307 1.08 3.14 3.55
N LEU A 308 1.75 2.20 4.20
CA LEU A 308 2.67 1.26 3.56
C LEU A 308 1.97 0.40 2.49
N ASN A 309 0.77 -0.10 2.79
CA ASN A 309 -0.01 -0.93 1.86
C ASN A 309 -0.42 -0.13 0.61
N VAL A 310 -0.93 1.09 0.80
CA VAL A 310 -1.32 1.99 -0.30
C VAL A 310 -0.12 2.36 -1.16
N GLY A 311 1.03 2.67 -0.54
CA GLY A 311 2.25 3.04 -1.25
C GLY A 311 2.82 1.92 -2.13
N MET A 312 2.76 0.66 -1.69
CA MET A 312 3.16 -0.47 -2.56
C MET A 312 2.20 -0.65 -3.73
N LEU A 313 0.91 -0.44 -3.54
CA LEU A 313 -0.07 -0.46 -4.63
C LEU A 313 0.10 0.72 -5.61
N ASP A 314 0.57 1.90 -5.14
CA ASP A 314 0.97 2.99 -6.03
C ASP A 314 2.11 2.56 -6.95
N ALA A 315 3.13 1.92 -6.37
CA ALA A 315 4.31 1.45 -7.11
C ALA A 315 3.93 0.50 -8.25
N VAL A 316 3.03 -0.45 -7.98
CA VAL A 316 2.58 -1.42 -8.99
C VAL A 316 1.71 -0.78 -10.07
N ASN A 317 0.81 0.13 -9.69
CA ASN A 317 0.01 0.88 -10.67
C ASN A 317 0.88 1.75 -11.58
N LEU A 318 1.96 2.33 -11.04
CA LEU A 318 2.87 3.21 -11.77
C LEU A 318 3.84 2.45 -12.68
N ALA A 319 4.41 1.34 -12.21
CA ALA A 319 5.53 0.66 -12.86
C ALA A 319 5.25 0.26 -14.30
N TRP A 320 4.13 -0.41 -14.57
CA TRP A 320 3.80 -0.85 -15.92
C TRP A 320 3.50 0.30 -16.88
N LYS A 321 2.96 1.43 -16.38
CA LYS A 321 2.69 2.63 -17.16
C LYS A 321 3.99 3.35 -17.55
N LEU A 322 4.96 3.42 -16.62
CA LEU A 322 6.30 3.92 -16.91
C LEU A 322 7.02 3.02 -17.91
N ALA A 323 6.95 1.69 -17.73
CA ALA A 323 7.56 0.75 -18.66
C ALA A 323 6.94 0.85 -20.06
N ALA A 324 5.64 1.03 -20.16
CA ALA A 324 4.94 1.26 -21.43
C ALA A 324 5.49 2.48 -22.19
N ASP A 325 5.70 3.59 -21.46
CA ASP A 325 6.30 4.81 -22.03
C ASP A 325 7.77 4.58 -22.44
N VAL A 326 8.55 3.93 -21.56
CA VAL A 326 9.96 3.60 -21.83
C VAL A 326 10.10 2.74 -23.09
N HIS A 327 9.22 1.78 -23.28
CA HIS A 327 9.22 0.90 -24.44
C HIS A 327 8.51 1.49 -25.67
N GLY A 328 7.91 2.67 -25.57
CA GLY A 328 7.33 3.41 -26.70
C GLY A 328 5.99 2.89 -27.19
N TRP A 329 5.28 2.05 -26.41
CA TRP A 329 3.96 1.56 -26.77
C TRP A 329 2.81 2.19 -25.95
N ALA A 330 3.13 3.08 -25.00
CA ALA A 330 2.11 3.73 -24.18
C ALA A 330 1.16 4.56 -25.05
N PRO A 331 -0.16 4.34 -24.97
CA PRO A 331 -1.11 5.24 -25.58
C PRO A 331 -1.08 6.62 -24.91
N ALA A 332 -1.48 7.65 -25.66
CA ALA A 332 -1.53 9.01 -25.12
C ALA A 332 -2.40 9.07 -23.85
N GLY A 333 -1.91 9.72 -22.83
CA GLY A 333 -2.60 9.88 -21.54
C GLY A 333 -2.49 8.67 -20.58
N LEU A 334 -1.89 7.54 -20.99
CA LEU A 334 -1.76 6.38 -20.09
C LEU A 334 -1.09 6.74 -18.76
N LEU A 335 0.02 7.47 -18.80
CA LEU A 335 0.76 7.84 -17.59
C LEU A 335 -0.02 8.83 -16.72
N ASP A 336 -0.94 9.63 -17.28
CA ASP A 336 -1.79 10.54 -16.52
C ASP A 336 -2.85 9.80 -15.70
N THR A 337 -3.22 8.58 -16.13
CA THR A 337 -4.13 7.72 -15.35
C THR A 337 -3.53 7.31 -14.01
N TYR A 338 -2.20 7.36 -13.83
CA TYR A 338 -1.57 7.16 -12.52
C TYR A 338 -2.09 8.18 -11.50
N HIS A 339 -2.06 9.46 -11.85
CA HIS A 339 -2.59 10.50 -10.97
C HIS A 339 -4.09 10.30 -10.70
N SER A 340 -4.92 10.18 -11.73
CA SER A 340 -6.37 10.11 -11.54
C SER A 340 -6.81 8.89 -10.73
N GLU A 341 -6.19 7.73 -10.94
CA GLU A 341 -6.50 6.50 -10.21
C GLU A 341 -5.95 6.55 -8.76
N ARG A 342 -4.68 6.89 -8.57
CA ARG A 342 -4.05 6.80 -7.25
C ARG A 342 -4.36 7.99 -6.34
N HIS A 343 -4.62 9.17 -6.90
CA HIS A 343 -5.12 10.31 -6.14
C HIS A 343 -6.53 10.04 -5.59
N TYR A 344 -7.41 9.42 -6.40
CA TYR A 344 -8.73 8.97 -5.95
C TYR A 344 -8.62 7.99 -4.76
N VAL A 345 -7.74 6.97 -4.86
CA VAL A 345 -7.50 6.01 -3.76
C VAL A 345 -6.93 6.73 -2.54
N GLY A 346 -5.99 7.64 -2.74
CA GLY A 346 -5.42 8.46 -1.67
C GLY A 346 -6.50 9.26 -0.93
N ALA A 347 -7.38 9.94 -1.65
CA ALA A 347 -8.49 10.70 -1.06
C ALA A 347 -9.47 9.79 -0.28
N ARG A 348 -9.79 8.60 -0.81
CA ARG A 348 -10.66 7.64 -0.13
C ARG A 348 -10.01 7.07 1.14
N THR A 349 -8.71 6.76 1.09
CA THR A 349 -7.94 6.34 2.27
C THR A 349 -7.83 7.46 3.29
N MET A 350 -7.64 8.70 2.85
CA MET A 350 -7.63 9.88 3.70
C MET A 350 -8.93 10.03 4.46
N MET A 351 -10.07 9.91 3.78
CA MET A 351 -11.41 9.99 4.38
C MET A 351 -11.56 8.97 5.53
N GLN A 352 -11.24 7.69 5.29
CA GLN A 352 -11.43 6.66 6.32
C GLN A 352 -10.44 6.78 7.49
N THR A 353 -9.21 7.24 7.23
CA THR A 353 -8.21 7.44 8.30
C THR A 353 -8.51 8.69 9.14
N GLN A 354 -9.05 9.76 8.53
CA GLN A 354 -9.56 10.92 9.26
C GLN A 354 -10.78 10.58 10.10
N ALA A 355 -11.70 9.72 9.61
CA ALA A 355 -12.82 9.23 10.42
C ALA A 355 -12.33 8.48 11.68
N GLN A 356 -11.29 7.65 11.56
CA GLN A 356 -10.67 7.00 12.72
C GLN A 356 -10.08 7.99 13.71
N VAL A 357 -9.44 9.07 13.21
CA VAL A 357 -8.93 10.14 14.08
C VAL A 357 -10.07 10.85 14.81
N ALA A 358 -11.18 11.16 14.12
CA ALA A 358 -12.34 11.80 14.72
C ALA A 358 -12.94 10.94 15.85
N LEU A 359 -13.13 9.64 15.61
CA LEU A 359 -13.59 8.70 16.63
C LEU A 359 -12.65 8.59 17.82
N ARG A 360 -11.35 8.74 17.59
CA ARG A 360 -10.32 8.68 18.63
C ARG A 360 -10.27 9.96 19.48
N ARG A 361 -10.44 11.13 18.86
CA ARG A 361 -10.27 12.44 19.49
C ARG A 361 -11.53 12.92 20.24
N GLY A 362 -12.73 12.64 19.72
CA GLY A 362 -13.98 13.13 20.31
C GLY A 362 -14.14 12.71 21.77
N GLN A 363 -14.35 13.69 22.67
CA GLN A 363 -14.45 13.47 24.13
C GLN A 363 -15.81 13.90 24.70
N ASP A 364 -16.63 14.56 23.90
CA ASP A 364 -17.95 15.01 24.32
C ASP A 364 -19.00 13.87 24.24
N PRO A 365 -20.17 14.04 24.90
CA PRO A 365 -21.24 13.02 24.89
C PRO A 365 -21.76 12.70 23.47
N ALA A 366 -21.70 13.63 22.52
CA ALA A 366 -22.15 13.37 21.16
C ALA A 366 -21.18 12.43 20.42
N ALA A 367 -19.89 12.59 20.64
CA ALA A 367 -18.87 11.66 20.10
C ALA A 367 -19.02 10.26 20.72
N GLU A 368 -19.37 10.15 22.00
CA GLU A 368 -19.64 8.85 22.62
C GLU A 368 -20.90 8.20 22.04
N ALA A 369 -21.98 8.94 21.88
CA ALA A 369 -23.19 8.47 21.21
C ALA A 369 -22.92 8.00 19.77
N LEU A 370 -22.09 8.72 19.01
CA LEU A 370 -21.68 8.31 17.66
C LEU A 370 -20.92 6.97 17.68
N ARG A 371 -19.99 6.78 18.61
CA ARG A 371 -19.25 5.50 18.76
C ARG A 371 -20.20 4.36 19.08
N GLN A 372 -21.16 4.58 19.99
CA GLN A 372 -22.15 3.56 20.36
C GLN A 372 -23.01 3.19 19.15
N VAL A 373 -23.55 4.14 18.40
CA VAL A 373 -24.33 3.89 17.18
C VAL A 373 -23.51 3.08 16.16
N LEU A 374 -22.25 3.48 15.93
CA LEU A 374 -21.38 2.73 15.01
C LEU A 374 -21.10 1.32 15.51
N GLN A 375 -20.89 1.13 16.83
CA GLN A 375 -20.65 -0.19 17.39
C GLN A 375 -21.89 -1.10 17.25
N GLU A 376 -23.08 -0.57 17.45
CA GLU A 376 -24.33 -1.28 17.24
C GLU A 376 -24.52 -1.70 15.78
N LEU A 377 -24.24 -0.78 14.82
CA LEU A 377 -24.32 -1.10 13.39
C LEU A 377 -23.32 -2.18 12.95
N LEU A 378 -22.13 -2.22 13.55
CA LEU A 378 -21.07 -3.16 13.19
C LEU A 378 -21.29 -4.58 13.76
N VAL A 379 -22.36 -4.82 14.54
CA VAL A 379 -22.81 -6.17 14.91
C VAL A 379 -23.36 -6.91 13.68
N ASP A 380 -23.94 -6.17 12.72
CA ASP A 380 -24.48 -6.76 11.51
C ASP A 380 -23.38 -7.05 10.47
N GLU A 381 -23.47 -8.19 9.79
CA GLU A 381 -22.47 -8.64 8.81
C GLU A 381 -22.25 -7.62 7.68
N GLN A 382 -23.31 -7.05 7.11
CA GLN A 382 -23.19 -6.19 5.94
C GLN A 382 -22.45 -4.88 6.21
N PRO A 383 -22.73 -4.09 7.26
CA PRO A 383 -21.92 -2.96 7.67
C PRO A 383 -20.48 -3.35 8.01
N ALA A 384 -20.26 -4.44 8.72
CA ALA A 384 -18.93 -4.93 9.05
C ALA A 384 -18.12 -5.28 7.79
N ARG A 385 -18.71 -6.00 6.85
CA ARG A 385 -18.12 -6.32 5.55
C ARG A 385 -17.77 -5.08 4.73
N ARG A 386 -18.68 -4.08 4.68
CA ARG A 386 -18.43 -2.81 3.98
C ARG A 386 -17.29 -2.01 4.59
N LEU A 387 -17.24 -1.93 5.92
CA LEU A 387 -16.15 -1.23 6.60
C LEU A 387 -14.82 -1.98 6.42
N GLY A 388 -14.83 -3.31 6.51
CA GLY A 388 -13.67 -4.15 6.23
C GLY A 388 -13.15 -3.96 4.79
N ALA A 389 -14.04 -3.89 3.80
CA ALA A 389 -13.70 -3.64 2.41
C ALA A 389 -13.07 -2.24 2.20
N LEU A 390 -13.62 -1.22 2.87
CA LEU A 390 -13.08 0.15 2.84
C LEU A 390 -11.65 0.20 3.40
N ILE A 391 -11.39 -0.45 4.54
CA ILE A 391 -10.07 -0.50 5.16
C ILE A 391 -9.08 -1.27 4.30
N ALA A 392 -9.51 -2.38 3.70
CA ALA A 392 -8.70 -3.23 2.84
C ALA A 392 -8.40 -2.63 1.46
N GLY A 393 -9.13 -1.57 1.04
CA GLY A 393 -9.12 -1.08 -0.34
C GLY A 393 -9.80 -2.04 -1.31
N ALA A 394 -10.65 -2.95 -0.81
CA ALA A 394 -11.37 -3.93 -1.62
C ALA A 394 -12.62 -3.34 -2.30
N ASP A 395 -13.06 -2.18 -1.86
CA ASP A 395 -14.15 -1.40 -2.43
C ASP A 395 -13.71 -0.45 -3.56
N ILE A 396 -12.41 -0.41 -3.84
CA ILE A 396 -11.85 0.45 -4.90
C ILE A 396 -12.26 -0.11 -6.26
N ARG A 397 -12.83 0.78 -7.06
CA ARG A 397 -13.14 0.55 -8.47
C ARG A 397 -12.70 1.77 -9.26
N TYR A 398 -11.78 1.58 -10.18
CA TYR A 398 -11.33 2.68 -11.03
C TYR A 398 -12.40 3.07 -12.05
N PRO A 399 -12.62 4.35 -12.31
CA PRO A 399 -13.44 4.80 -13.41
C PRO A 399 -12.73 4.45 -14.74
N MET A 400 -13.21 3.43 -15.43
CA MET A 400 -12.63 2.96 -16.69
C MET A 400 -13.66 3.04 -17.81
N PRO A 401 -13.25 3.20 -19.06
CA PRO A 401 -14.14 3.10 -20.21
C PRO A 401 -14.90 1.76 -20.20
N GLY A 402 -16.21 1.79 -20.38
CA GLY A 402 -17.06 0.59 -20.34
C GLY A 402 -17.35 0.02 -18.95
N ALA A 403 -17.03 0.75 -17.87
CA ALA A 403 -17.32 0.32 -16.49
C ALA A 403 -18.82 0.18 -16.18
N ASP A 404 -19.68 0.79 -16.96
CA ASP A 404 -21.13 0.68 -16.93
C ASP A 404 -21.66 -0.62 -17.56
N ARG A 405 -20.88 -1.27 -18.43
CA ARG A 405 -21.26 -2.50 -19.14
C ARG A 405 -21.10 -3.76 -18.28
N HIS A 406 -20.10 -3.81 -17.43
CA HIS A 406 -19.84 -4.98 -16.60
C HIS A 406 -19.36 -4.59 -15.19
N ALA A 407 -19.95 -5.23 -14.17
CA ALA A 407 -19.68 -4.92 -12.76
C ALA A 407 -18.21 -5.11 -12.36
N LEU A 408 -17.47 -5.97 -13.02
CA LEU A 408 -16.05 -6.23 -12.75
C LEU A 408 -15.11 -5.20 -13.38
N THR A 409 -15.52 -4.45 -14.41
CA THR A 409 -14.64 -3.45 -15.05
C THR A 409 -14.23 -2.37 -14.06
N GLY A 410 -12.94 -2.13 -13.92
CA GLY A 410 -12.36 -1.22 -12.94
C GLY A 410 -12.14 -1.81 -11.54
N ALA A 411 -12.71 -2.98 -11.23
CA ALA A 411 -12.52 -3.67 -9.97
C ALA A 411 -11.21 -4.49 -9.95
N TRP A 412 -10.79 -4.85 -8.77
CA TRP A 412 -9.72 -5.83 -8.56
C TRP A 412 -10.18 -7.21 -9.04
N VAL A 413 -9.30 -7.95 -9.71
CA VAL A 413 -9.60 -9.30 -10.18
C VAL A 413 -9.96 -10.22 -9.00
N PRO A 414 -11.07 -10.97 -9.07
CA PRO A 414 -11.42 -11.95 -8.05
C PRO A 414 -10.39 -13.10 -8.01
N ASP A 415 -10.23 -13.71 -6.84
CA ASP A 415 -9.47 -14.94 -6.73
C ASP A 415 -10.29 -16.10 -7.31
N LEU A 416 -9.84 -16.63 -8.44
CA LEU A 416 -10.50 -17.70 -9.18
C LEU A 416 -9.63 -18.95 -9.16
N GLY A 417 -10.21 -20.07 -8.72
CA GLY A 417 -9.67 -21.40 -8.98
C GLY A 417 -9.84 -21.74 -10.45
N LEU A 418 -8.74 -21.98 -11.15
CA LEU A 418 -8.70 -22.18 -12.59
C LEU A 418 -8.24 -23.59 -12.92
N ARG A 419 -8.86 -24.22 -13.89
CA ARG A 419 -8.44 -25.49 -14.50
C ARG A 419 -7.96 -25.21 -15.92
N THR A 420 -6.73 -25.57 -16.21
CA THR A 420 -6.07 -25.43 -17.51
C THR A 420 -5.66 -26.83 -18.02
N ASP A 421 -5.18 -26.89 -19.24
CA ASP A 421 -4.54 -28.09 -19.82
C ASP A 421 -3.32 -28.57 -19.02
N GLN A 422 -2.68 -27.69 -18.26
CA GLN A 422 -1.53 -27.98 -17.41
C GLN A 422 -1.91 -28.32 -15.95
N GLY A 423 -3.21 -28.40 -15.63
CA GLY A 423 -3.73 -28.70 -14.31
C GLY A 423 -4.35 -27.50 -13.60
N THR A 424 -4.56 -27.64 -12.29
CA THR A 424 -5.20 -26.58 -11.47
C THR A 424 -4.23 -25.45 -11.16
N THR A 425 -4.70 -24.22 -11.28
CA THR A 425 -3.95 -22.99 -10.97
C THR A 425 -4.90 -21.93 -10.39
N GLY A 426 -4.41 -20.73 -10.15
CA GLY A 426 -5.20 -19.56 -9.74
C GLY A 426 -4.72 -18.30 -10.44
N VAL A 427 -5.51 -17.24 -10.38
CA VAL A 427 -5.16 -15.92 -10.96
C VAL A 427 -3.81 -15.43 -10.44
N ALA A 428 -3.51 -15.65 -9.17
CA ALA A 428 -2.23 -15.26 -8.58
C ALA A 428 -1.02 -15.80 -9.36
N ARG A 429 -1.08 -17.06 -9.85
CA ARG A 429 0.01 -17.64 -10.63
C ARG A 429 0.14 -17.03 -12.02
N LEU A 430 -0.97 -16.67 -12.65
CA LEU A 430 -0.98 -16.02 -13.96
C LEU A 430 -0.38 -14.62 -13.91
N MET A 431 -0.53 -13.92 -12.78
CA MET A 431 -0.06 -12.55 -12.59
C MET A 431 1.41 -12.41 -12.16
N ARG A 432 2.16 -13.52 -12.02
CA ARG A 432 3.56 -13.50 -11.54
C ARG A 432 4.54 -12.75 -12.43
N THR A 433 4.25 -12.66 -13.71
CA THR A 433 5.09 -11.97 -14.70
C THR A 433 4.87 -10.47 -14.75
N ALA A 434 3.88 -9.94 -14.00
CA ALA A 434 3.44 -8.55 -14.08
C ALA A 434 3.04 -8.09 -15.50
N ARG A 435 2.64 -9.04 -16.38
CA ARG A 435 2.12 -8.74 -17.71
C ARG A 435 0.59 -8.65 -17.69
N PRO A 436 -0.02 -7.88 -18.60
CA PRO A 436 -1.46 -7.94 -18.80
C PRO A 436 -1.88 -9.35 -19.23
N VAL A 437 -3.06 -9.78 -18.81
CA VAL A 437 -3.60 -11.11 -19.15
C VAL A 437 -5.00 -10.96 -19.74
N LEU A 438 -5.21 -11.52 -20.94
CA LEU A 438 -6.56 -11.89 -21.38
C LEU A 438 -6.83 -13.31 -20.88
N LEU A 439 -7.72 -13.44 -19.91
CA LEU A 439 -8.17 -14.72 -19.35
C LEU A 439 -9.51 -15.09 -20.02
N ASP A 440 -9.47 -16.09 -20.89
CA ASP A 440 -10.62 -16.65 -21.58
C ASP A 440 -11.18 -17.81 -20.76
N LEU A 441 -12.40 -17.64 -20.23
CA LEU A 441 -13.09 -18.60 -19.35
C LEU A 441 -14.20 -19.40 -20.04
N ALA A 442 -14.45 -19.13 -21.35
CA ALA A 442 -15.55 -19.69 -22.09
C ALA A 442 -15.14 -20.31 -23.45
N ASP A 443 -13.82 -20.52 -23.64
CA ASP A 443 -13.25 -20.99 -24.90
C ASP A 443 -13.69 -20.14 -26.12
N ARG A 444 -13.39 -18.84 -26.07
CA ARG A 444 -13.74 -17.81 -27.06
C ARG A 444 -12.60 -17.59 -28.08
N PRO A 445 -12.49 -18.41 -29.14
CA PRO A 445 -11.44 -18.27 -30.16
C PRO A 445 -11.50 -16.92 -30.91
N ASP A 446 -12.68 -16.33 -31.03
CA ASP A 446 -12.89 -15.00 -31.61
C ASP A 446 -12.18 -13.91 -30.81
N LEU A 447 -12.29 -13.93 -29.47
CA LEU A 447 -11.63 -12.96 -28.61
C LEU A 447 -10.11 -13.19 -28.52
N ARG A 448 -9.68 -14.46 -28.52
CA ARG A 448 -8.23 -14.79 -28.54
C ARG A 448 -7.57 -14.33 -29.84
N ALA A 449 -8.27 -14.48 -30.98
CA ALA A 449 -7.77 -14.02 -32.28
C ALA A 449 -7.56 -12.50 -32.30
N ILE A 450 -8.50 -11.72 -31.73
CA ILE A 450 -8.37 -10.27 -31.58
C ILE A 450 -7.16 -9.91 -30.70
N ALA A 451 -7.03 -10.55 -29.53
CA ALA A 451 -5.93 -10.28 -28.60
C ALA A 451 -4.56 -10.71 -29.15
N GLY A 452 -4.53 -11.61 -30.12
CA GLY A 452 -3.34 -12.03 -30.84
C GLY A 452 -2.55 -10.88 -31.48
N ASP A 453 -3.23 -9.78 -31.82
CA ASP A 453 -2.61 -8.56 -32.35
C ASP A 453 -1.77 -7.80 -31.28
N TRP A 454 -1.90 -8.15 -29.99
CA TRP A 454 -1.14 -7.60 -28.84
C TRP A 454 -0.29 -8.66 -28.11
N ARG A 455 -0.03 -9.84 -28.71
CA ARG A 455 0.70 -10.96 -28.09
C ARG A 455 2.11 -10.62 -27.56
N ASP A 456 2.73 -9.55 -28.07
CA ASP A 456 4.00 -9.03 -27.58
C ASP A 456 3.87 -8.41 -26.17
N ARG A 457 2.68 -7.93 -25.80
CA ARG A 457 2.39 -7.20 -24.57
C ARG A 457 1.41 -7.92 -23.65
N VAL A 458 0.44 -8.65 -24.19
CA VAL A 458 -0.67 -9.29 -23.46
C VAL A 458 -0.53 -10.81 -23.53
N ASP A 459 -0.52 -11.46 -22.38
CA ASP A 459 -0.56 -12.91 -22.27
C ASP A 459 -2.01 -13.39 -22.47
N ILE A 460 -2.23 -14.37 -23.34
CA ILE A 460 -3.53 -14.97 -23.58
C ILE A 460 -3.57 -16.33 -22.89
N ARG A 461 -4.55 -16.52 -22.00
CA ARG A 461 -4.73 -17.75 -21.22
C ARG A 461 -6.16 -18.24 -21.33
N THR A 462 -6.32 -19.54 -21.60
CA THR A 462 -7.61 -20.23 -21.54
C THR A 462 -7.67 -21.09 -20.30
N ALA A 463 -8.78 -21.00 -19.56
CA ALA A 463 -9.02 -21.80 -18.36
C ALA A 463 -10.52 -21.97 -18.15
N GLU A 464 -10.90 -22.97 -17.37
CA GLU A 464 -12.24 -23.13 -16.83
C GLU A 464 -12.28 -22.70 -15.37
N ALA A 465 -13.34 -22.04 -14.94
CA ALA A 465 -13.64 -21.70 -13.56
C ALA A 465 -15.01 -22.26 -13.18
N ALA A 466 -15.12 -22.82 -11.95
CA ALA A 466 -16.39 -23.38 -11.47
C ALA A 466 -17.48 -22.30 -11.38
N ASP A 467 -17.12 -21.14 -10.83
CA ASP A 467 -17.99 -19.97 -10.76
C ASP A 467 -17.46 -18.92 -11.74
N ARG A 468 -17.85 -19.06 -13.02
CA ARG A 468 -17.43 -18.16 -14.10
C ARG A 468 -18.13 -16.81 -14.00
N PRO A 469 -17.44 -15.72 -13.58
CA PRO A 469 -18.07 -14.41 -13.40
C PRO A 469 -18.25 -13.63 -14.70
N ALA A 470 -17.61 -14.08 -15.79
CA ALA A 470 -17.56 -13.47 -17.11
C ALA A 470 -17.05 -14.49 -18.13
N ASP A 471 -17.29 -14.30 -19.42
CA ASP A 471 -16.73 -15.16 -20.48
C ASP A 471 -15.23 -14.91 -20.68
N ALA A 472 -14.81 -13.67 -20.55
CA ALA A 472 -13.40 -13.29 -20.61
C ALA A 472 -13.11 -12.05 -19.76
N LEU A 473 -11.88 -11.98 -19.25
CA LEU A 473 -11.38 -10.86 -18.45
C LEU A 473 -10.07 -10.33 -19.04
N LEU A 474 -9.97 -9.05 -19.31
CA LEU A 474 -8.71 -8.37 -19.61
C LEU A 474 -8.19 -7.75 -18.33
N ILE A 475 -7.12 -8.32 -17.79
CA ILE A 475 -6.55 -7.97 -16.49
C ILE A 475 -5.28 -7.15 -16.71
N ARG A 476 -5.18 -5.98 -16.07
CA ARG A 476 -3.98 -5.12 -16.08
C ARG A 476 -2.88 -5.69 -15.16
N PRO A 477 -1.61 -5.28 -15.34
CA PRO A 477 -0.50 -5.71 -14.48
C PRO A 477 -0.72 -5.42 -12.98
N ASP A 478 -1.49 -4.38 -12.66
CA ASP A 478 -1.87 -3.98 -11.29
C ASP A 478 -3.15 -4.69 -10.78
N ALA A 479 -3.51 -5.81 -11.40
CA ALA A 479 -4.63 -6.68 -11.04
C ALA A 479 -6.02 -6.05 -11.14
N HIS A 480 -6.17 -4.91 -11.80
CA HIS A 480 -7.49 -4.34 -12.09
C HIS A 480 -8.00 -4.82 -13.45
N ILE A 481 -9.29 -5.10 -13.52
CA ILE A 481 -9.96 -5.56 -14.74
C ILE A 481 -10.20 -4.37 -15.66
N ALA A 482 -9.51 -4.35 -16.80
CA ALA A 482 -9.65 -3.32 -17.83
C ALA A 482 -10.92 -3.48 -18.67
N TRP A 483 -11.37 -4.72 -18.84
CA TRP A 483 -12.56 -5.07 -19.58
C TRP A 483 -13.02 -6.50 -19.20
N ALA A 484 -14.33 -6.74 -19.30
CA ALA A 484 -14.92 -8.06 -19.09
C ALA A 484 -16.04 -8.28 -20.13
N ALA A 485 -16.12 -9.50 -20.68
CA ALA A 485 -17.27 -9.95 -21.47
C ALA A 485 -18.35 -10.50 -20.54
N THR A 486 -19.60 -10.10 -20.75
CA THR A 486 -20.73 -10.74 -20.05
C THR A 486 -20.88 -12.21 -20.50
N THR A 487 -21.52 -13.03 -19.66
CA THR A 487 -21.80 -14.42 -20.03
C THR A 487 -22.64 -14.46 -21.27
N ASP A 488 -22.21 -15.30 -22.26
CA ASP A 488 -22.86 -15.49 -23.56
C ASP A 488 -22.97 -14.20 -24.39
N GLU A 489 -22.08 -13.23 -24.20
CA GLU A 489 -22.04 -11.99 -24.99
C GLU A 489 -21.72 -12.31 -26.47
N PRO A 490 -22.52 -11.83 -27.45
CA PRO A 490 -22.24 -12.05 -28.88
C PRO A 490 -20.87 -11.48 -29.29
N GLY A 491 -20.19 -12.20 -30.19
CA GLY A 491 -18.85 -11.82 -30.68
C GLY A 491 -18.80 -10.49 -31.42
N ASP A 492 -19.88 -10.12 -32.11
CA ASP A 492 -20.03 -8.83 -32.79
C ASP A 492 -20.11 -7.63 -31.82
N THR A 493 -20.46 -7.87 -30.56
CA THR A 493 -20.47 -6.87 -29.47
C THR A 493 -19.18 -6.95 -28.67
N ALA A 494 -18.80 -8.13 -28.19
CA ALA A 494 -17.63 -8.32 -27.32
C ALA A 494 -16.30 -8.03 -28.06
N GLY A 495 -16.19 -8.41 -29.33
CA GLY A 495 -14.97 -8.24 -30.13
C GLY A 495 -14.52 -6.78 -30.29
N PRO A 496 -15.38 -5.88 -30.79
CA PRO A 496 -15.07 -4.45 -30.90
C PRO A 496 -14.76 -3.82 -29.55
N ALA A 497 -15.47 -4.21 -28.47
CA ALA A 497 -15.25 -3.70 -27.13
C ALA A 497 -13.88 -4.12 -26.57
N LEU A 498 -13.49 -5.40 -26.76
CA LEU A 498 -12.16 -5.90 -26.41
C LEU A 498 -11.06 -5.16 -27.17
N ARG A 499 -11.21 -4.97 -28.49
CA ARG A 499 -10.24 -4.23 -29.32
C ARG A 499 -10.07 -2.79 -28.84
N ALA A 500 -11.16 -2.12 -28.49
CA ALA A 500 -11.12 -0.77 -27.94
C ALA A 500 -10.38 -0.73 -26.59
N ALA A 501 -10.64 -1.67 -25.68
CA ALA A 501 -9.95 -1.79 -24.41
C ALA A 501 -8.45 -2.09 -24.57
N LEU A 502 -8.09 -3.02 -25.45
CA LEU A 502 -6.69 -3.33 -25.78
C LEU A 502 -5.94 -2.10 -26.31
N SER A 503 -6.55 -1.39 -27.27
CA SER A 503 -5.96 -0.17 -27.82
C SER A 503 -5.82 0.95 -26.77
N HIS A 504 -6.83 1.12 -25.92
CA HIS A 504 -6.86 2.15 -24.89
C HIS A 504 -5.76 1.94 -23.84
N TRP A 505 -5.53 0.70 -23.40
CA TRP A 505 -4.59 0.40 -22.32
C TRP A 505 -3.20 0.00 -22.81
N PHE A 506 -3.11 -0.65 -23.95
CA PHE A 506 -1.86 -1.27 -24.42
C PHE A 506 -1.42 -0.77 -25.80
N GLY A 507 -2.04 0.32 -26.29
CA GLY A 507 -1.61 1.01 -27.50
C GLY A 507 -2.02 0.29 -28.80
N ALA A 508 -1.44 0.71 -29.91
CA ALA A 508 -1.77 0.17 -31.22
C ALA A 508 -1.43 -1.33 -31.34
N PRO A 509 -2.21 -2.11 -32.12
CA PRO A 509 -1.90 -3.50 -32.40
C PRO A 509 -0.55 -3.63 -33.14
N LEU A 510 0.03 -4.83 -33.10
CA LEU A 510 1.16 -5.16 -33.95
C LEU A 510 0.73 -4.94 -35.41
N THR A 511 1.40 -4.06 -36.14
CA THR A 511 1.24 -3.99 -37.57
C THR A 511 1.70 -5.32 -38.18
N ALA A 512 0.84 -5.97 -38.95
CA ALA A 512 1.30 -7.07 -39.78
C ALA A 512 2.46 -6.52 -40.64
N THR A 513 3.68 -7.00 -40.39
CA THR A 513 4.77 -6.77 -41.32
C THR A 513 4.35 -7.40 -42.65
N GLY A 514 3.89 -6.57 -43.59
CA GLY A 514 3.66 -7.01 -44.94
C GLY A 514 4.94 -7.67 -45.46
N PRO A 515 4.83 -8.67 -46.33
CA PRO A 515 6.02 -9.28 -46.91
C PRO A 515 6.82 -8.17 -47.59
N THR A 516 8.07 -7.98 -47.12
CA THR A 516 9.05 -7.18 -47.86
C THR A 516 9.22 -7.85 -49.23
N ASN A 517 8.58 -7.28 -50.24
CA ASN A 517 8.91 -7.60 -51.62
C ASN A 517 10.36 -7.17 -51.84
N SER A 518 11.21 -8.17 -51.92
CA SER A 518 12.57 -8.09 -52.42
C SER A 518 12.59 -7.86 -53.91
#